data_da685354fcb035f08624312bc899b281
#
_entry.id   da685354fcb035f08624312bc899b281
#
_cell.length_a   1.000
_cell.length_b   1.000
_cell.length_c   1.000
_cell.angle_alpha   90.00
_cell.angle_beta   90.00
_cell.angle_gamma   90.00
#
_symmetry.space_group_name_H-M   'P 1'
#
loop_
_entity.id
_entity.type
_entity.pdbx_description
1 polymer ?
#
loop_
_entity_poly.entity_id
_entity_poly.type
_entity_poly.pdbx_seq_one_letter_code
_entity_poly.pdbx_strand_id
1 'polypeptide(L)'
;MRFIAVVALLLSFSGCASVSMLPKDVSEVNFEAPEGKTGWSQYEHVETFHGYNAEQVYEAAKVGLGNAGFSLRVADISKGMVIGEHGMTAHDWNVIGGVYFRERDQDTQVKVIVEGSKDIGFSGDVTSDGWTGKILKGLRDYLNDTYQSILKIDKADLK
;
A
#
# COMPACT_ATOMS: atom_id res chain seq x y z
N MET A 1 -39.16 -12.20 23.42
CA MET A 1 -37.92 -12.93 23.09
C MET A 1 -37.56 -12.96 21.59
N ARG A 2 -38.49 -12.76 20.64
CA ARG A 2 -38.18 -12.75 19.19
C ARG A 2 -37.46 -11.48 18.70
N PHE A 3 -37.59 -10.32 19.35
CA PHE A 3 -36.93 -9.06 18.98
C PHE A 3 -35.44 -9.01 19.33
N ILE A 4 -35.01 -9.71 20.37
CA ILE A 4 -33.61 -9.72 20.81
C ILE A 4 -32.73 -10.50 19.82
N ALA A 5 -33.25 -11.55 19.19
CA ALA A 5 -32.53 -12.37 18.21
C ALA A 5 -32.27 -11.61 16.90
N VAL A 6 -33.15 -10.71 16.48
CA VAL A 6 -33.01 -9.90 15.29
C VAL A 6 -31.96 -8.79 15.48
N VAL A 7 -31.90 -8.18 16.66
CA VAL A 7 -30.92 -7.15 17.00
C VAL A 7 -29.51 -7.74 17.10
N ALA A 8 -29.35 -8.95 17.64
CA ALA A 8 -28.06 -9.64 17.71
C ALA A 8 -27.51 -10.04 16.32
N LEU A 9 -28.40 -10.33 15.36
CA LEU A 9 -27.96 -10.67 13.99
C LEU A 9 -27.50 -9.45 13.18
N LEU A 10 -27.96 -8.24 13.52
CA LEU A 10 -27.56 -7.01 12.83
C LEU A 10 -26.20 -6.44 13.29
N LEU A 11 -25.68 -6.90 14.43
CA LEU A 11 -24.38 -6.47 14.98
C LEU A 11 -23.19 -7.29 14.47
N SER A 12 -23.42 -8.31 13.64
CA SER A 12 -22.36 -9.20 13.14
C SER A 12 -21.66 -8.71 11.85
N PHE A 13 -21.98 -7.53 11.35
CA PHE A 13 -21.30 -6.93 10.18
C PHE A 13 -20.18 -5.96 10.61
N SER A 14 -19.30 -6.41 11.48
CA SER A 14 -17.99 -5.76 11.60
C SER A 14 -17.19 -6.08 10.33
N GLY A 15 -17.24 -5.19 9.36
CA GLY A 15 -16.58 -5.37 8.08
C GLY A 15 -15.07 -5.41 8.25
N CYS A 16 -14.46 -6.57 7.99
CA CYS A 16 -13.04 -6.66 7.77
C CYS A 16 -12.64 -5.74 6.61
N ALA A 17 -11.48 -5.09 6.69
CA ALA A 17 -10.93 -4.37 5.56
C ALA A 17 -10.79 -5.33 4.37
N SER A 18 -11.21 -4.90 3.19
CA SER A 18 -11.25 -5.72 1.99
C SER A 18 -10.59 -4.99 0.83
N VAL A 19 -9.91 -5.73 -0.03
CA VAL A 19 -9.28 -5.19 -1.26
C VAL A 19 -10.26 -4.36 -2.09
N SER A 20 -11.55 -4.68 -2.04
CA SER A 20 -12.60 -3.92 -2.75
C SER A 20 -12.84 -2.50 -2.23
N MET A 21 -12.24 -2.12 -1.09
CA MET A 21 -12.31 -0.76 -0.53
C MET A 21 -11.29 0.17 -1.16
N LEU A 22 -10.26 -0.38 -1.80
CA LEU A 22 -9.22 0.39 -2.50
C LEU A 22 -9.58 0.62 -3.97
N PRO A 23 -9.04 1.69 -4.61
CA PRO A 23 -9.15 1.93 -6.05
C PRO A 23 -8.75 0.69 -6.87
N LYS A 24 -9.47 0.43 -7.96
CA LYS A 24 -9.26 -0.75 -8.82
C LYS A 24 -8.31 -0.49 -9.98
N ASP A 25 -7.95 0.77 -10.17
CA ASP A 25 -7.08 1.23 -11.25
C ASP A 25 -6.45 2.56 -10.83
N VAL A 26 -5.24 2.84 -11.33
CA VAL A 26 -4.52 4.09 -11.03
C VAL A 26 -5.30 5.33 -11.50
N SER A 27 -6.17 5.20 -12.51
CA SER A 27 -7.01 6.30 -13.00
C SER A 27 -8.07 6.76 -11.98
N GLU A 28 -8.41 5.92 -11.02
CA GLU A 28 -9.32 6.25 -9.91
C GLU A 28 -8.60 6.99 -8.77
N VAL A 29 -7.26 7.10 -8.83
CA VAL A 29 -6.43 7.65 -7.75
C VAL A 29 -6.16 9.13 -7.97
N ASN A 30 -6.53 9.97 -7.02
CA ASN A 30 -6.18 11.38 -7.05
C ASN A 30 -4.83 11.60 -6.36
N PHE A 31 -3.76 11.79 -7.15
CA PHE A 31 -2.42 12.05 -6.66
C PHE A 31 -2.23 13.46 -6.09
N GLU A 32 -3.13 14.37 -6.38
CA GLU A 32 -3.09 15.75 -5.88
C GLU A 32 -3.91 15.95 -4.59
N ALA A 33 -4.58 14.88 -4.12
CA ALA A 33 -5.32 14.93 -2.87
C ALA A 33 -4.37 15.10 -1.68
N PRO A 34 -4.83 15.76 -0.60
CA PRO A 34 -4.04 15.92 0.62
C PRO A 34 -3.55 14.58 1.15
N GLU A 35 -2.30 14.59 1.64
CA GLU A 35 -1.69 13.44 2.30
C GLU A 35 -2.12 13.35 3.77
N GLY A 36 -1.84 12.21 4.37
CA GLY A 36 -2.11 11.94 5.77
C GLY A 36 -3.41 11.19 5.97
N LYS A 37 -4.08 11.46 7.08
CA LYS A 37 -5.35 10.82 7.41
C LYS A 37 -6.48 11.38 6.53
N THR A 38 -6.95 10.58 5.59
CA THR A 38 -7.99 10.99 4.62
C THR A 38 -9.38 10.46 4.96
N GLY A 39 -9.48 9.67 6.02
CA GLY A 39 -10.75 9.09 6.46
C GLY A 39 -10.68 8.62 7.90
N TRP A 40 -11.69 7.86 8.33
CA TRP A 40 -11.72 7.32 9.70
C TRP A 40 -10.64 6.25 9.92
N SER A 41 -10.36 5.44 8.89
CA SER A 41 -9.44 4.29 8.93
C SER A 41 -8.46 4.26 7.75
N GLN A 42 -8.25 5.40 7.09
CA GLN A 42 -7.45 5.51 5.87
C GLN A 42 -6.32 6.52 6.06
N TYR A 43 -5.14 6.16 5.54
CA TYR A 43 -3.97 7.02 5.48
C TYR A 43 -3.34 6.96 4.09
N GLU A 44 -2.96 8.11 3.56
CA GLU A 44 -2.40 8.24 2.22
C GLU A 44 -1.06 8.98 2.24
N HIS A 45 -0.14 8.58 1.38
CA HIS A 45 1.13 9.26 1.16
C HIS A 45 1.52 9.22 -0.31
N VAL A 46 2.09 10.32 -0.81
CA VAL A 46 2.57 10.46 -2.19
C VAL A 46 4.07 10.66 -2.18
N GLU A 47 4.79 10.00 -3.08
CA GLU A 47 6.22 10.16 -3.28
C GLU A 47 6.56 10.10 -4.78
N THR A 48 7.56 10.86 -5.22
CA THR A 48 8.05 10.82 -6.60
C THR A 48 9.40 10.14 -6.62
N PHE A 49 9.54 9.12 -7.46
CA PHE A 49 10.78 8.37 -7.68
C PHE A 49 11.42 8.86 -8.96
N HIS A 50 12.47 9.66 -8.80
CA HIS A 50 13.18 10.30 -9.91
C HIS A 50 14.08 9.33 -10.65
N GLY A 51 13.93 9.27 -11.99
CA GLY A 51 14.74 8.41 -12.85
C GLY A 51 14.40 6.93 -12.82
N TYR A 52 13.26 6.55 -12.21
CA TYR A 52 12.75 5.19 -12.23
C TYR A 52 11.46 5.11 -13.05
N ASN A 53 11.38 4.11 -13.93
CA ASN A 53 10.20 3.83 -14.73
C ASN A 53 9.15 3.00 -13.96
N ALA A 54 7.94 2.87 -14.54
CA ALA A 54 6.84 2.14 -13.91
C ALA A 54 7.15 0.67 -13.63
N GLU A 55 7.94 0.00 -14.47
CA GLU A 55 8.29 -1.41 -14.28
C GLU A 55 9.19 -1.60 -13.06
N GLN A 56 10.20 -0.74 -12.90
CA GLN A 56 11.09 -0.76 -11.74
C GLN A 56 10.31 -0.50 -10.44
N VAL A 57 9.41 0.50 -10.47
CA VAL A 57 8.56 0.84 -9.32
C VAL A 57 7.56 -0.27 -9.02
N TYR A 58 7.02 -0.93 -10.04
CA TYR A 58 6.13 -2.09 -9.86
C TYR A 58 6.83 -3.24 -9.12
N GLU A 59 8.04 -3.59 -9.51
CA GLU A 59 8.82 -4.62 -8.80
C GLU A 59 9.12 -4.19 -7.36
N ALA A 60 9.56 -2.94 -7.19
CA ALA A 60 9.82 -2.37 -5.87
C ALA A 60 8.57 -2.34 -4.97
N ALA A 61 7.40 -2.07 -5.53
CA ALA A 61 6.14 -2.03 -4.78
C ALA A 61 5.77 -3.41 -4.22
N LYS A 62 5.99 -4.49 -4.97
CA LYS A 62 5.79 -5.86 -4.49
C LYS A 62 6.70 -6.17 -3.31
N VAL A 63 7.98 -5.78 -3.41
CA VAL A 63 8.96 -5.97 -2.33
C VAL A 63 8.63 -5.09 -1.13
N GLY A 64 8.26 -3.83 -1.35
CA GLY A 64 7.88 -2.90 -0.28
C GLY A 64 6.69 -3.40 0.54
N LEU A 65 5.64 -3.89 -0.12
CA LEU A 65 4.49 -4.51 0.54
C LEU A 65 4.92 -5.78 1.32
N GLY A 66 5.70 -6.66 0.68
CA GLY A 66 6.20 -7.87 1.34
C GLY A 66 7.02 -7.59 2.58
N ASN A 67 7.96 -6.64 2.51
CA ASN A 67 8.81 -6.23 3.64
C ASN A 67 7.99 -5.57 4.78
N ALA A 68 6.88 -4.92 4.44
CA ALA A 68 5.94 -4.39 5.41
C ALA A 68 5.00 -5.45 6.00
N GLY A 69 5.13 -6.73 5.59
CA GLY A 69 4.34 -7.85 6.12
C GLY A 69 3.00 -8.09 5.40
N PHE A 70 2.79 -7.47 4.23
CA PHE A 70 1.59 -7.71 3.43
C PHE A 70 1.73 -8.93 2.52
N SER A 71 0.71 -9.75 2.47
CA SER A 71 0.54 -10.78 1.45
C SER A 71 -0.07 -10.17 0.19
N LEU A 72 0.59 -10.31 -0.94
CA LEU A 72 0.10 -9.76 -2.21
C LEU A 72 -1.24 -10.38 -2.59
N ARG A 73 -2.19 -9.56 -2.99
CA ARG A 73 -3.54 -9.94 -3.45
C ARG A 73 -3.76 -9.60 -4.91
N VAL A 74 -3.30 -8.44 -5.35
CA VAL A 74 -3.36 -7.99 -6.73
C VAL A 74 -2.01 -7.39 -7.09
N ALA A 75 -1.51 -7.71 -8.28
CA ALA A 75 -0.33 -7.09 -8.86
C ALA A 75 -0.59 -6.96 -10.37
N ASP A 76 -0.91 -5.75 -10.81
CA ASP A 76 -1.31 -5.46 -12.19
C ASP A 76 -0.60 -4.19 -12.68
N ILE A 77 0.46 -4.38 -13.46
CA ILE A 77 1.26 -3.29 -14.00
C ILE A 77 0.45 -2.45 -15.01
N SER A 78 -0.45 -3.08 -15.77
CA SER A 78 -1.27 -2.37 -16.77
C SER A 78 -2.28 -1.42 -16.13
N LYS A 79 -2.66 -1.68 -14.88
CA LYS A 79 -3.50 -0.84 -14.05
C LYS A 79 -2.71 0.08 -13.12
N GLY A 80 -1.37 0.03 -13.18
CA GLY A 80 -0.50 0.84 -12.33
C GLY A 80 -0.71 0.60 -10.84
N MET A 81 -0.90 -0.67 -10.41
CA MET A 81 -1.18 -0.95 -9.00
C MET A 81 -0.62 -2.28 -8.49
N VAL A 82 -0.29 -2.29 -7.20
CA VAL A 82 -0.03 -3.49 -6.40
C VAL A 82 -0.78 -3.37 -5.08
N ILE A 83 -1.56 -4.39 -4.72
CA ILE A 83 -2.36 -4.39 -3.49
C ILE A 83 -1.98 -5.60 -2.65
N GLY A 84 -1.80 -5.38 -1.36
CA GLY A 84 -1.54 -6.41 -0.36
C GLY A 84 -2.50 -6.32 0.82
N GLU A 85 -2.58 -7.39 1.56
CA GLU A 85 -3.36 -7.52 2.78
C GLU A 85 -2.45 -8.00 3.92
N HIS A 86 -2.44 -7.24 5.00
CA HIS A 86 -1.84 -7.66 6.27
C HIS A 86 -2.94 -8.28 7.12
N GLY A 87 -2.83 -9.59 7.33
CA GLY A 87 -3.81 -10.33 8.12
C GLY A 87 -3.83 -9.89 9.58
N MET A 88 -4.93 -10.18 10.25
CA MET A 88 -5.08 -9.95 11.68
C MET A 88 -4.05 -10.75 12.48
N THR A 89 -3.36 -10.09 13.41
CA THR A 89 -2.50 -10.70 14.40
C THR A 89 -3.05 -10.48 15.81
N ALA A 90 -2.36 -10.95 16.85
CA ALA A 90 -2.76 -10.67 18.24
C ALA A 90 -2.67 -9.18 18.61
N HIS A 91 -1.97 -8.37 17.81
CA HIS A 91 -1.69 -6.96 18.07
C HIS A 91 -2.13 -6.02 16.95
N ASP A 92 -2.36 -6.53 15.74
CA ASP A 92 -2.71 -5.73 14.57
C ASP A 92 -4.00 -6.26 13.94
N TRP A 93 -4.89 -5.33 13.62
CA TRP A 93 -6.11 -5.61 12.87
C TRP A 93 -5.80 -5.82 11.39
N ASN A 94 -6.79 -6.35 10.67
CA ASN A 94 -6.69 -6.51 9.23
C ASN A 94 -6.51 -5.15 8.55
N VAL A 95 -5.41 -4.99 7.81
CA VAL A 95 -5.03 -3.79 7.07
C VAL A 95 -4.83 -4.15 5.61
N ILE A 96 -5.35 -3.34 4.71
CA ILE A 96 -5.07 -3.43 3.28
C ILE A 96 -4.20 -2.25 2.86
N GLY A 97 -3.23 -2.51 2.00
CA GLY A 97 -2.33 -1.52 1.44
C GLY A 97 -2.32 -1.58 -0.07
N GLY A 98 -2.55 -0.45 -0.73
CA GLY A 98 -2.42 -0.28 -2.17
C GLY A 98 -1.25 0.64 -2.49
N VAL A 99 -0.42 0.22 -3.43
CA VAL A 99 0.63 1.05 -4.05
C VAL A 99 0.20 1.31 -5.48
N TYR A 100 -0.08 2.58 -5.79
CA TYR A 100 -0.48 3.04 -7.10
C TYR A 100 0.62 3.86 -7.71
N PHE A 101 0.90 3.69 -9.00
CA PHE A 101 2.01 4.38 -9.64
C PHE A 101 1.64 4.79 -11.07
N ARG A 102 2.13 5.95 -11.47
CA ARG A 102 2.01 6.49 -12.83
C ARG A 102 3.31 7.14 -13.26
N GLU A 103 3.67 6.95 -14.52
CA GLU A 103 4.80 7.68 -15.10
C GLU A 103 4.42 9.13 -15.38
N ARG A 104 5.37 10.02 -15.11
CA ARG A 104 5.27 11.42 -15.45
C ARG A 104 6.66 11.92 -15.89
N ASP A 105 6.82 12.14 -17.18
CA ASP A 105 8.09 12.47 -17.82
C ASP A 105 9.12 11.35 -17.64
N GLN A 106 10.20 11.59 -16.88
CA GLN A 106 11.26 10.61 -16.59
C GLN A 106 11.16 10.04 -15.17
N ASP A 107 10.07 10.34 -14.48
CA ASP A 107 9.87 9.99 -13.08
C ASP A 107 8.62 9.12 -12.93
N THR A 108 8.55 8.40 -11.83
CA THR A 108 7.32 7.67 -11.47
C THR A 108 6.76 8.21 -10.16
N GLN A 109 5.56 8.69 -10.21
CA GLN A 109 4.79 9.13 -9.06
C GLN A 109 4.09 7.94 -8.42
N VAL A 110 4.27 7.79 -7.12
CA VAL A 110 3.70 6.69 -6.32
C VAL A 110 2.76 7.25 -5.28
N LYS A 111 1.58 6.67 -5.15
CA LYS A 111 0.67 6.92 -4.04
C LYS A 111 0.42 5.62 -3.28
N VAL A 112 0.70 5.64 -1.99
CA VAL A 112 0.38 4.54 -1.08
C VAL A 112 -0.90 4.89 -0.33
N ILE A 113 -1.88 4.01 -0.37
CA ILE A 113 -3.15 4.12 0.35
C ILE A 113 -3.25 2.92 1.28
N VAL A 114 -3.41 3.17 2.55
CA VAL A 114 -3.59 2.12 3.56
C VAL A 114 -4.93 2.31 4.23
N GLU A 115 -5.71 1.24 4.31
CA GLU A 115 -7.01 1.22 4.97
C GLU A 115 -7.09 0.05 5.95
N GLY A 116 -7.55 0.33 7.18
CA GLY A 116 -7.74 -0.66 8.22
C GLY A 116 -9.20 -1.01 8.46
N SER A 117 -9.44 -2.10 9.17
CA SER A 117 -10.77 -2.41 9.67
C SER A 117 -11.23 -1.32 10.64
N LYS A 118 -12.48 -0.89 10.50
CA LYS A 118 -13.11 0.06 11.42
C LYS A 118 -13.28 -0.62 12.77
N ASP A 119 -12.39 -0.32 13.70
CA ASP A 119 -12.55 -0.81 15.06
C ASP A 119 -12.95 0.29 16.03
N ILE A 120 -13.81 -0.08 16.97
CA ILE A 120 -14.47 0.81 17.93
C ILE A 120 -13.62 0.97 19.22
N GLY A 121 -12.39 0.49 19.27
CA GLY A 121 -11.69 0.53 20.54
C GLY A 121 -10.18 0.43 20.55
N PHE A 122 -9.56 0.02 19.50
CA PHE A 122 -8.10 -0.05 19.39
C PHE A 122 -7.64 0.62 18.12
N SER A 123 -7.07 1.78 18.25
CA SER A 123 -6.37 2.46 17.16
C SER A 123 -5.10 1.68 16.83
N GLY A 124 -5.24 0.60 16.07
CA GLY A 124 -4.12 0.13 15.27
C GLY A 124 -3.68 1.31 14.41
N ASP A 125 -2.39 1.48 14.26
CA ASP A 125 -1.71 2.64 13.69
C ASP A 125 -1.96 2.88 12.19
N VAL A 126 -3.17 2.59 11.71
CA VAL A 126 -3.60 2.79 10.31
C VAL A 126 -3.73 4.28 9.99
N THR A 127 -3.87 5.10 11.02
CA THR A 127 -4.07 6.55 10.90
C THR A 127 -2.77 7.35 11.03
N SER A 128 -1.62 6.69 11.12
CA SER A 128 -0.30 7.27 11.11
C SER A 128 0.46 6.84 9.85
N ASP A 129 1.62 7.45 9.62
CA ASP A 129 2.55 7.08 8.56
C ASP A 129 3.21 5.69 8.74
N GLY A 130 2.86 4.98 9.81
CA GLY A 130 3.51 3.71 10.18
C GLY A 130 3.50 2.67 9.07
N TRP A 131 2.34 2.39 8.48
CA TRP A 131 2.21 1.42 7.39
C TRP A 131 2.70 1.96 6.05
N THR A 132 2.28 3.18 5.69
CA THR A 132 2.74 3.84 4.45
C THR A 132 4.24 4.04 4.47
N GLY A 133 4.82 4.46 5.61
CA GLY A 133 6.25 4.63 5.81
C GLY A 133 7.03 3.32 5.66
N LYS A 134 6.54 2.21 6.21
CA LYS A 134 7.16 0.88 6.05
C LYS A 134 7.16 0.42 4.59
N ILE A 135 6.02 0.58 3.88
CA ILE A 135 5.89 0.21 2.48
C ILE A 135 6.85 1.04 1.62
N LEU A 136 6.84 2.37 1.77
CA LEU A 136 7.71 3.27 1.00
C LEU A 136 9.19 3.05 1.32
N LYS A 137 9.53 2.77 2.59
CA LYS A 137 10.90 2.43 2.94
C LYS A 137 11.37 1.17 2.21
N GLY A 138 10.58 0.10 2.23
CA GLY A 138 10.93 -1.14 1.52
C GLY A 138 11.07 -0.95 0.01
N LEU A 139 10.25 -0.09 -0.59
CA LEU A 139 10.31 0.26 -1.99
C LEU A 139 11.60 1.04 -2.32
N ARG A 140 11.93 2.06 -1.52
CA ARG A 140 13.19 2.83 -1.68
C ARG A 140 14.42 1.95 -1.51
N ASP A 141 14.45 1.11 -0.49
CA ASP A 141 15.58 0.22 -0.24
C ASP A 141 15.83 -0.69 -1.45
N TYR A 142 14.78 -1.31 -2.00
CA TYR A 142 14.89 -2.16 -3.19
C TYR A 142 15.41 -1.42 -4.42
N LEU A 143 14.88 -0.22 -4.71
CA LEU A 143 15.34 0.58 -5.85
C LEU A 143 16.79 0.98 -5.71
N ASN A 144 17.22 1.40 -4.52
CA ASN A 144 18.60 1.78 -4.24
C ASN A 144 19.55 0.60 -4.38
N ASP A 145 19.22 -0.57 -3.85
CA ASP A 145 20.04 -1.77 -3.91
C ASP A 145 20.20 -2.26 -5.37
N THR A 146 19.10 -2.22 -6.12
CA THR A 146 19.11 -2.58 -7.55
C THR A 146 20.00 -1.63 -8.36
N TYR A 147 19.88 -0.32 -8.12
CA TYR A 147 20.72 0.68 -8.79
C TYR A 147 22.21 0.50 -8.46
N GLN A 148 22.56 0.27 -7.18
CA GLN A 148 23.94 0.01 -6.76
C GLN A 148 24.50 -1.28 -7.38
N SER A 149 23.68 -2.29 -7.59
CA SER A 149 24.08 -3.53 -8.24
C SER A 149 24.42 -3.34 -9.70
N ILE A 150 23.64 -2.55 -10.44
CA ILE A 150 23.90 -2.22 -11.85
C ILE A 150 25.22 -1.45 -11.97
N LEU A 151 25.45 -0.43 -11.14
CA LEU A 151 26.70 0.36 -11.16
C LEU A 151 27.97 -0.47 -10.88
N LYS A 152 27.85 -1.56 -10.11
CA LYS A 152 28.96 -2.48 -9.84
C LYS A 152 29.28 -3.34 -11.06
N ILE A 153 28.27 -3.77 -11.80
CA ILE A 153 28.43 -4.58 -13.01
C ILE A 153 29.14 -3.73 -14.08
N ASP A 154 28.65 -2.52 -14.35
CA ASP A 154 29.25 -1.62 -15.34
C ASP A 154 30.73 -1.32 -15.07
N LYS A 155 31.12 -1.21 -13.79
CA LYS A 155 32.52 -1.00 -13.41
C LYS A 155 33.37 -2.26 -13.55
N ALA A 156 32.80 -3.44 -13.50
CA ALA A 156 33.51 -4.71 -13.65
C ALA A 156 33.83 -4.98 -15.15
N ASP A 157 32.91 -4.60 -16.06
CA ASP A 157 33.02 -4.81 -17.48
C ASP A 157 33.98 -3.78 -18.17
N LEU A 158 34.39 -2.72 -17.47
CA LEU A 158 35.30 -1.70 -17.94
C LEU A 158 36.78 -1.98 -17.58
N LYS A 159 37.12 -3.13 -17.00
CA LYS A 159 38.47 -3.57 -16.67
C LYS A 159 38.93 -4.72 -17.54
#